data_9c247fa8ada75cd81232d7574c0324ce
#
_entry.id   9c247fa8ada75cd81232d7574c0324ce
#
_cell.length_a   1.000
_cell.length_b   1.000
_cell.length_c   1.000
_cell.angle_alpha   90.00
_cell.angle_beta   90.00
_cell.angle_gamma   90.00
#
_symmetry.space_group_name_H-M   'P 1'
#
loop_
_entity.id
_entity.type
_entity.pdbx_description
1 polymer ?
#
loop_
_entity_poly.entity_id
_entity_poly.type
_entity_poly.pdbx_seq_one_letter_code
_entity_poly.pdbx_strand_id
1 'polypeptide(L)'
;MKLHCCPAKTALTAINKNGFPSAQALPNTKPSGEEFMSKLLRRRWTLLSPDTNIHQITVSSKQGQKGGGLFSNVSFLKNNQPRLGNMMLYENQGLSFYIVRDDLLHPFVNGNKARKLDGLLPLEDHGVTDVVTCGGCQSAHAAAVERGLKSHLLLRGEQPQILTGYNLISTIYGNVTYVPRSFYAHREEMLQTHASMVAGHTGGVVYCNDIIDSSLASQTFECSKFVLRDAPRGTENYSRKVAIVNEGAKDAVALLGMFRLVDHLSQDHLLGKKGAFNFVVDSGTGTTAVGLGLAAMYLGLPWKITAVMLADTMDTYRQQERRLIAEFKRQFRFLLDCHKLNGANDGIVHWVDRCHPRKFGNVLEGEIEACQQVAQQTGIPLDPVYTLAAWEMATRITRAHEDDSNVVILHTGGTLGMFGLAQRYKSYFGMLNYAIKS
;
A
#
# COMPACT_ATOMS: atom_id res chain seq x y z
N MET A 1 -38.65 -57.54 16.74
CA MET A 1 -37.76 -56.49 16.19
C MET A 1 -37.04 -55.84 17.35
N LYS A 2 -35.75 -56.10 17.49
CA LYS A 2 -34.92 -55.66 18.65
C LYS A 2 -34.34 -54.29 18.34
N LEU A 3 -34.66 -53.27 19.16
CA LEU A 3 -34.00 -51.98 19.20
C LEU A 3 -32.70 -52.10 20.01
N HIS A 4 -31.56 -51.75 19.43
CA HIS A 4 -30.26 -51.65 20.13
C HIS A 4 -30.10 -50.22 20.61
N CYS A 5 -30.08 -50.03 21.94
CA CYS A 5 -29.64 -48.82 22.59
C CYS A 5 -28.12 -48.83 22.70
N CYS A 6 -27.43 -47.79 22.21
CA CYS A 6 -26.06 -47.49 22.54
C CYS A 6 -26.00 -46.73 23.85
N PRO A 7 -25.02 -47.02 24.75
CA PRO A 7 -24.89 -46.31 26.01
C PRO A 7 -24.09 -45.02 25.82
N ALA A 8 -24.62 -43.93 26.38
CA ALA A 8 -23.90 -42.65 26.52
C ALA A 8 -22.74 -42.82 27.50
N LYS A 9 -21.53 -42.46 27.07
CA LYS A 9 -20.36 -42.33 27.96
C LYS A 9 -20.46 -41.04 28.76
N THR A 10 -20.74 -41.18 30.05
CA THR A 10 -20.66 -40.10 31.03
C THR A 10 -19.19 -39.72 31.27
N ALA A 11 -18.82 -38.49 30.96
CA ALA A 11 -17.52 -37.94 31.32
C ALA A 11 -17.51 -37.62 32.83
N LEU A 12 -16.65 -38.30 33.56
CA LEU A 12 -16.39 -37.99 34.99
C LEU A 12 -15.55 -36.74 35.07
N THR A 13 -16.12 -35.67 35.61
CA THR A 13 -15.40 -34.44 35.98
C THR A 13 -14.67 -34.68 37.31
N ALA A 14 -13.36 -34.55 37.32
CA ALA A 14 -12.55 -34.57 38.54
C ALA A 14 -12.75 -33.24 39.29
N ILE A 15 -13.28 -33.34 40.51
CA ILE A 15 -13.44 -32.22 41.42
C ILE A 15 -12.19 -32.12 42.33
N ASN A 16 -11.55 -30.96 42.33
CA ASN A 16 -10.41 -30.68 43.20
C ASN A 16 -10.88 -30.42 44.61
N LYS A 17 -10.11 -30.77 45.63
CA LYS A 17 -10.47 -30.78 47.06
C LYS A 17 -10.88 -29.42 47.63
N ASN A 18 -10.83 -28.32 46.87
CA ASN A 18 -11.21 -26.97 47.31
C ASN A 18 -12.46 -26.42 46.61
N GLY A 19 -13.26 -27.25 45.92
CA GLY A 19 -14.59 -26.88 45.46
C GLY A 19 -14.67 -25.85 44.29
N PHE A 20 -13.54 -25.46 43.68
CA PHE A 20 -13.55 -24.59 42.50
C PHE A 20 -13.27 -25.43 41.25
N PRO A 21 -14.00 -25.24 40.15
CA PRO A 21 -13.69 -25.91 38.87
C PRO A 21 -12.31 -25.45 38.41
N SER A 22 -11.41 -26.42 38.15
CA SER A 22 -10.12 -26.11 37.53
C SER A 22 -10.37 -25.49 36.16
N ALA A 23 -9.81 -24.31 35.91
CA ALA A 23 -9.78 -23.72 34.59
C ALA A 23 -9.12 -24.73 33.62
N GLN A 24 -9.91 -25.33 32.73
CA GLN A 24 -9.37 -26.12 31.63
C GLN A 24 -8.47 -25.19 30.82
N ALA A 25 -7.18 -25.50 30.77
CA ALA A 25 -6.27 -24.84 29.85
C ALA A 25 -6.81 -25.05 28.43
N LEU A 26 -7.21 -23.96 27.80
CA LEU A 26 -7.54 -23.94 26.37
C LEU A 26 -6.36 -24.57 25.62
N PRO A 27 -6.61 -25.45 24.65
CA PRO A 27 -5.53 -26.04 23.86
C PRO A 27 -4.78 -24.89 23.17
N ASN A 28 -3.47 -24.81 23.44
CA ASN A 28 -2.53 -23.91 22.77
C ASN A 28 -2.37 -24.38 21.31
N THR A 29 -3.42 -24.32 20.49
CA THR A 29 -3.32 -24.51 19.05
C THR A 29 -2.69 -23.26 18.48
N LYS A 30 -1.46 -23.40 17.98
CA LYS A 30 -0.80 -22.33 17.21
C LYS A 30 -1.73 -21.95 16.06
N PRO A 31 -1.99 -20.65 15.82
CA PRO A 31 -2.82 -20.22 14.71
C PRO A 31 -2.22 -20.72 13.40
N SER A 32 -3.04 -21.31 12.53
CA SER A 32 -2.61 -21.69 11.20
C SER A 32 -2.49 -20.44 10.32
N GLY A 33 -1.61 -20.46 9.31
CA GLY A 33 -1.49 -19.34 8.37
C GLY A 33 -2.78 -19.08 7.60
N GLU A 34 -3.63 -20.08 7.42
CA GLU A 34 -4.96 -19.96 6.83
C GLU A 34 -5.93 -19.22 7.77
N GLU A 35 -5.80 -19.40 9.08
CA GLU A 35 -6.61 -18.68 10.05
C GLU A 35 -6.33 -17.18 10.05
N PHE A 36 -5.05 -16.78 9.95
CA PHE A 36 -4.68 -15.38 9.81
C PHE A 36 -5.30 -14.76 8.56
N MET A 37 -5.10 -15.37 7.39
CA MET A 37 -5.64 -14.86 6.14
C MET A 37 -7.18 -14.81 6.16
N SER A 38 -7.85 -15.84 6.69
CA SER A 38 -9.30 -15.86 6.84
C SER A 38 -9.81 -14.72 7.73
N LYS A 39 -9.16 -14.45 8.87
CA LYS A 39 -9.50 -13.33 9.76
C LYS A 39 -9.22 -12.00 9.09
N LEU A 40 -8.07 -11.88 8.41
CA LEU A 40 -7.69 -10.68 7.69
C LEU A 40 -8.71 -10.31 6.61
N LEU A 41 -9.08 -11.25 5.78
CA LEU A 41 -10.00 -11.00 4.66
C LEU A 41 -11.44 -10.70 5.11
N ARG A 42 -11.85 -11.14 6.29
CA ARG A 42 -13.18 -10.87 6.87
C ARG A 42 -13.32 -9.51 7.53
N ARG A 43 -12.21 -8.79 7.74
CA ARG A 43 -12.29 -7.46 8.37
C ARG A 43 -12.94 -6.45 7.42
N ARG A 44 -13.39 -5.33 7.97
CA ARG A 44 -13.86 -4.20 7.16
C ARG A 44 -12.67 -3.55 6.45
N TRP A 45 -12.84 -3.30 5.16
CA TRP A 45 -11.84 -2.66 4.30
C TRP A 45 -12.37 -1.35 3.76
N THR A 46 -11.44 -0.45 3.39
CA THR A 46 -11.78 0.83 2.75
C THR A 46 -12.25 0.62 1.32
N LEU A 47 -11.53 -0.18 0.56
CA LEU A 47 -11.91 -0.55 -0.79
C LEU A 47 -12.98 -1.65 -0.73
N LEU A 48 -14.06 -1.48 -1.48
CA LEU A 48 -15.15 -2.48 -1.58
C LEU A 48 -14.63 -3.81 -2.09
N SER A 49 -13.75 -3.77 -3.10
CA SER A 49 -13.11 -4.94 -3.69
C SER A 49 -11.60 -4.74 -3.78
N PRO A 50 -10.77 -5.81 -3.71
CA PRO A 50 -9.35 -5.75 -4.03
C PRO A 50 -9.07 -5.68 -5.53
N ASP A 51 -10.09 -5.75 -6.37
CA ASP A 51 -9.98 -5.86 -7.83
C ASP A 51 -9.14 -4.75 -8.44
N THR A 52 -8.38 -5.10 -9.45
CA THR A 52 -7.51 -4.20 -10.22
C THR A 52 -7.34 -4.72 -11.63
N ASN A 53 -7.24 -3.81 -12.59
CA ASN A 53 -7.00 -4.18 -13.98
C ASN A 53 -5.54 -4.60 -14.17
N ILE A 54 -5.31 -5.66 -14.94
CA ILE A 54 -3.98 -6.10 -15.36
C ILE A 54 -3.91 -5.96 -16.89
N HIS A 55 -2.87 -5.29 -17.38
CA HIS A 55 -2.57 -5.22 -18.80
C HIS A 55 -1.21 -5.84 -19.10
N GLN A 56 -1.01 -6.30 -20.32
CA GLN A 56 0.28 -6.76 -20.80
C GLN A 56 0.87 -5.71 -21.74
N ILE A 57 2.15 -5.43 -21.60
CA ILE A 57 2.91 -4.49 -22.41
C ILE A 57 3.95 -5.25 -23.20
N THR A 58 3.79 -5.30 -24.52
CA THR A 58 4.81 -5.83 -25.41
C THR A 58 5.85 -4.76 -25.69
N VAL A 59 7.12 -5.15 -25.60
CA VAL A 59 8.28 -4.28 -25.82
C VAL A 59 8.95 -4.66 -27.14
N SER A 60 9.03 -3.72 -28.07
CA SER A 60 9.65 -3.95 -29.38
C SER A 60 10.82 -2.97 -29.61
N SER A 61 11.87 -3.43 -30.26
CA SER A 61 12.97 -2.56 -30.66
C SER A 61 12.60 -1.80 -31.95
N LYS A 62 12.80 -0.49 -31.96
CA LYS A 62 12.69 0.34 -33.19
C LYS A 62 13.99 0.28 -33.96
N GLN A 63 13.93 -0.12 -35.22
CA GLN A 63 15.08 -0.02 -36.14
C GLN A 63 15.14 1.41 -36.74
N GLY A 64 16.29 2.04 -36.63
CA GLY A 64 16.65 3.18 -37.53
C GLY A 64 16.44 4.60 -36.97
N GLN A 65 15.93 4.84 -35.77
CA GLN A 65 15.90 6.19 -35.18
C GLN A 65 17.10 6.44 -34.27
N LYS A 66 18.05 7.25 -34.72
CA LYS A 66 19.09 7.86 -33.87
C LYS A 66 18.47 9.05 -33.12
N GLY A 67 17.60 8.77 -32.15
CA GLY A 67 17.04 9.79 -31.26
C GLY A 67 17.69 9.70 -29.89
N GLY A 68 17.97 10.83 -29.25
CA GLY A 68 18.62 10.90 -27.93
C GLY A 68 17.67 10.70 -26.72
N GLY A 69 16.42 10.29 -26.91
CA GLY A 69 15.44 10.14 -25.84
C GLY A 69 15.55 8.80 -25.10
N LEU A 70 15.03 8.77 -23.87
CA LEU A 70 15.13 7.64 -22.93
C LEU A 70 14.62 6.31 -23.52
N PHE A 71 13.56 6.35 -24.34
CA PHE A 71 12.97 5.21 -25.04
C PHE A 71 13.04 5.33 -26.58
N SER A 72 14.04 6.08 -27.11
CA SER A 72 14.17 6.32 -28.56
C SER A 72 14.17 5.04 -29.38
N ASN A 73 14.78 3.97 -28.86
CA ASN A 73 14.93 2.68 -29.54
C ASN A 73 13.90 1.64 -29.14
N VAL A 74 12.84 2.04 -28.42
CA VAL A 74 11.85 1.13 -27.86
C VAL A 74 10.44 1.61 -28.20
N SER A 75 9.55 0.67 -28.52
CA SER A 75 8.11 0.94 -28.60
C SER A 75 7.34 -0.01 -27.69
N PHE A 76 6.21 0.48 -27.22
CA PHE A 76 5.34 -0.23 -26.30
C PHE A 76 3.97 -0.44 -26.95
N LEU A 77 3.41 -1.64 -26.82
CA LEU A 77 2.06 -1.95 -27.26
C LEU A 77 1.28 -2.55 -26.09
N LYS A 78 0.16 -1.93 -25.75
CA LYS A 78 -0.72 -2.40 -24.68
C LYS A 78 -1.71 -3.45 -25.20
N ASN A 79 -1.77 -4.60 -24.52
CA ASN A 79 -2.83 -5.57 -24.64
C ASN A 79 -3.78 -5.42 -23.42
N ASN A 80 -5.05 -5.11 -23.70
CA ASN A 80 -6.10 -4.94 -22.68
C ASN A 80 -6.71 -6.27 -22.20
N GLN A 81 -6.47 -7.37 -22.93
CA GLN A 81 -6.92 -8.71 -22.60
C GLN A 81 -5.71 -9.63 -22.49
N PRO A 82 -4.89 -9.45 -21.44
CA PRO A 82 -3.69 -10.27 -21.26
C PRO A 82 -4.11 -11.72 -21.01
N ARG A 83 -3.30 -12.65 -21.43
CA ARG A 83 -3.44 -14.04 -21.03
C ARG A 83 -2.96 -14.15 -19.58
N LEU A 84 -3.84 -14.59 -18.69
CA LEU A 84 -3.59 -14.71 -17.25
C LEU A 84 -3.85 -16.16 -16.77
N GLY A 85 -3.43 -16.46 -15.59
CA GLY A 85 -3.63 -17.77 -14.96
C GLY A 85 -2.92 -18.90 -15.73
N ASN A 86 -3.57 -20.02 -15.87
CA ASN A 86 -2.97 -21.19 -16.53
C ASN A 86 -2.60 -20.95 -18.01
N MET A 87 -3.16 -19.92 -18.67
CA MET A 87 -2.81 -19.57 -20.03
C MET A 87 -1.44 -18.88 -20.17
N MET A 88 -0.91 -18.31 -19.09
CA MET A 88 0.44 -17.70 -19.07
C MET A 88 1.56 -18.73 -19.29
N LEU A 89 1.34 -19.97 -18.88
CA LEU A 89 2.37 -21.01 -18.88
C LEU A 89 2.74 -21.54 -20.28
N TYR A 90 1.96 -21.20 -21.30
CA TYR A 90 2.08 -21.83 -22.61
C TYR A 90 2.66 -20.95 -23.73
N GLU A 91 2.79 -19.64 -23.54
CA GLU A 91 3.26 -18.77 -24.64
C GLU A 91 3.99 -17.52 -24.14
N ASN A 92 5.28 -17.62 -23.91
CA ASN A 92 6.20 -16.47 -23.93
C ASN A 92 6.52 -16.09 -25.39
N GLN A 93 5.58 -15.43 -26.07
CA GLN A 93 5.83 -14.89 -27.40
C GLN A 93 6.24 -13.42 -27.32
N GLY A 94 7.54 -13.18 -27.22
CA GLY A 94 8.14 -11.85 -27.30
C GLY A 94 8.40 -11.20 -25.92
N LEU A 95 9.16 -10.11 -25.99
CA LEU A 95 9.51 -9.32 -24.82
C LEU A 95 8.27 -8.61 -24.28
N SER A 96 7.78 -8.99 -23.10
CA SER A 96 6.63 -8.35 -22.51
C SER A 96 6.69 -8.34 -20.97
N PHE A 97 5.97 -7.41 -20.34
CA PHE A 97 5.74 -7.37 -18.91
C PHE A 97 4.27 -7.06 -18.62
N TYR A 98 3.82 -7.35 -17.41
CA TYR A 98 2.47 -7.03 -16.95
C TYR A 98 2.47 -5.75 -16.13
N ILE A 99 1.33 -5.06 -16.07
CA ILE A 99 1.13 -3.90 -15.23
C ILE A 99 -0.20 -4.01 -14.48
N VAL A 100 -0.14 -3.95 -13.16
CA VAL A 100 -1.27 -3.89 -12.25
C VAL A 100 -1.66 -2.42 -12.09
N ARG A 101 -2.87 -2.06 -12.51
CA ARG A 101 -3.37 -0.68 -12.67
C ARG A 101 -4.04 -0.14 -11.41
N ASP A 102 -3.31 -0.12 -10.32
CA ASP A 102 -3.81 0.46 -9.06
C ASP A 102 -4.03 1.99 -9.13
N ASP A 103 -3.46 2.65 -10.15
CA ASP A 103 -3.76 4.05 -10.46
C ASP A 103 -5.23 4.31 -10.83
N LEU A 104 -5.99 3.27 -11.17
CA LEU A 104 -7.41 3.35 -11.51
C LEU A 104 -8.36 3.07 -10.35
N LEU A 105 -7.85 2.75 -9.15
CA LEU A 105 -8.68 2.36 -8.01
C LEU A 105 -9.62 3.46 -7.52
N HIS A 106 -9.16 4.70 -7.54
CA HIS A 106 -9.93 5.86 -7.08
C HIS A 106 -9.36 7.15 -7.69
N PRO A 107 -10.17 8.15 -8.00
CA PRO A 107 -9.71 9.39 -8.65
C PRO A 107 -8.62 10.14 -7.87
N PHE A 108 -8.72 10.18 -6.54
CA PHE A 108 -7.85 10.97 -5.67
C PHE A 108 -6.98 10.11 -4.74
N VAL A 109 -7.49 8.96 -4.31
CA VAL A 109 -6.82 8.02 -3.41
C VAL A 109 -6.43 6.77 -4.20
N ASN A 110 -5.49 6.90 -5.12
CA ASN A 110 -5.13 5.83 -6.03
C ASN A 110 -3.75 5.22 -5.74
N GLY A 111 -3.43 4.20 -6.49
CA GLY A 111 -2.16 3.50 -6.45
C GLY A 111 -1.89 2.86 -5.09
N ASN A 112 -0.62 2.81 -4.74
CA ASN A 112 -0.16 2.21 -3.49
C ASN A 112 -0.72 2.87 -2.22
N LYS A 113 -1.18 4.13 -2.32
CA LYS A 113 -1.80 4.82 -1.19
C LYS A 113 -3.18 4.27 -0.89
N ALA A 114 -3.99 3.96 -1.92
CA ALA A 114 -5.27 3.31 -1.75
C ALA A 114 -5.11 1.98 -1.01
N ARG A 115 -4.14 1.15 -1.42
CA ARG A 115 -3.86 -0.14 -0.77
C ARG A 115 -3.41 0.00 0.68
N LYS A 116 -2.50 0.94 0.97
CA LYS A 116 -2.04 1.18 2.34
C LYS A 116 -3.17 1.65 3.25
N LEU A 117 -3.98 2.59 2.77
CA LEU A 117 -5.09 3.15 3.50
C LEU A 117 -6.24 2.16 3.65
N ASP A 118 -6.38 1.21 2.73
CA ASP A 118 -7.33 0.12 2.81
C ASP A 118 -7.22 -0.65 4.13
N GLY A 119 -6.00 -0.88 4.59
CA GLY A 119 -5.72 -1.50 5.89
C GLY A 119 -5.83 -0.57 7.09
N LEU A 120 -5.65 0.75 6.90
CA LEU A 120 -5.55 1.72 7.98
C LEU A 120 -6.88 2.32 8.42
N LEU A 121 -7.86 2.44 7.53
CA LEU A 121 -9.00 3.36 7.72
C LEU A 121 -10.34 2.80 8.22
N PRO A 122 -10.48 1.60 8.79
CA PRO A 122 -11.64 1.34 9.64
C PRO A 122 -11.53 2.04 11.00
N LEU A 123 -11.15 3.33 10.99
CA LEU A 123 -10.93 4.13 12.21
C LEU A 123 -12.23 4.59 12.86
N GLU A 124 -13.28 4.77 12.05
CA GLU A 124 -14.62 5.15 12.51
C GLU A 124 -15.18 4.15 13.53
N ASP A 125 -14.93 2.86 13.29
CA ASP A 125 -15.40 1.77 14.17
C ASP A 125 -14.78 1.86 15.57
N HIS A 126 -13.73 2.67 15.75
CA HIS A 126 -13.02 2.89 17.00
C HIS A 126 -13.31 4.26 17.63
N GLY A 127 -14.32 4.98 17.13
CA GLY A 127 -14.71 6.29 17.64
C GLY A 127 -13.70 7.40 17.34
N VAL A 128 -12.84 7.23 16.32
CA VAL A 128 -11.97 8.30 15.85
C VAL A 128 -12.81 9.39 15.18
N THR A 129 -12.55 10.64 15.54
CA THR A 129 -13.24 11.81 14.98
C THR A 129 -12.38 12.62 14.03
N ASP A 130 -11.07 12.60 14.27
CA ASP A 130 -10.10 13.42 13.56
C ASP A 130 -8.87 12.60 13.16
N VAL A 131 -8.26 12.92 12.02
CA VAL A 131 -7.01 12.34 11.53
C VAL A 131 -5.98 13.44 11.32
N VAL A 132 -4.77 13.26 11.85
CA VAL A 132 -3.63 14.15 11.61
C VAL A 132 -2.58 13.41 10.80
N THR A 133 -2.11 14.00 9.71
CA THR A 133 -1.09 13.42 8.84
C THR A 133 -0.19 14.48 8.21
N CYS A 134 0.85 14.08 7.49
CA CYS A 134 1.74 15.03 6.83
C CYS A 134 2.28 14.57 5.47
N GLY A 135 2.75 15.51 4.69
CA GLY A 135 3.54 15.34 3.47
C GLY A 135 2.88 14.50 2.41
N GLY A 136 3.57 13.45 1.96
CA GLY A 136 3.11 12.55 0.90
C GLY A 136 1.84 11.73 1.21
N CYS A 137 1.20 11.96 2.36
CA CYS A 137 -0.09 11.37 2.73
C CYS A 137 -1.31 12.24 2.39
N GLN A 138 -1.21 13.11 1.37
CA GLN A 138 -2.36 13.87 0.88
C GLN A 138 -3.56 12.97 0.51
N SER A 139 -3.30 11.77 0.03
CA SER A 139 -4.34 10.76 -0.18
C SER A 139 -5.02 10.30 1.13
N ALA A 140 -4.29 10.24 2.26
CA ALA A 140 -4.89 9.91 3.56
C ALA A 140 -5.83 11.02 4.03
N HIS A 141 -5.48 12.27 3.75
CA HIS A 141 -6.34 13.42 4.03
C HIS A 141 -7.68 13.30 3.28
N ALA A 142 -7.63 13.08 1.96
CA ALA A 142 -8.84 12.90 1.15
C ALA A 142 -9.68 11.70 1.63
N ALA A 143 -9.04 10.54 1.83
CA ALA A 143 -9.73 9.33 2.24
C ALA A 143 -10.39 9.42 3.62
N ALA A 144 -9.81 10.19 4.56
CA ALA A 144 -10.40 10.42 5.86
C ALA A 144 -11.66 11.31 5.75
N VAL A 145 -11.61 12.38 4.94
CA VAL A 145 -12.76 13.28 4.75
C VAL A 145 -13.92 12.58 4.04
N GLU A 146 -13.64 11.75 3.05
CA GLU A 146 -14.66 10.94 2.35
C GLU A 146 -15.41 9.97 3.29
N ARG A 147 -14.82 9.67 4.46
CA ARG A 147 -15.40 8.83 5.50
C ARG A 147 -16.05 9.62 6.64
N GLY A 148 -16.23 10.92 6.47
CA GLY A 148 -16.82 11.77 7.49
C GLY A 148 -15.90 12.15 8.64
N LEU A 149 -14.61 11.77 8.58
CA LEU A 149 -13.61 12.18 9.58
C LEU A 149 -13.10 13.58 9.27
N LYS A 150 -12.81 14.37 10.30
CA LYS A 150 -12.06 15.62 10.12
C LYS A 150 -10.59 15.29 9.91
N SER A 151 -10.00 15.80 8.85
CA SER A 151 -8.59 15.54 8.56
C SER A 151 -7.77 16.82 8.59
N HIS A 152 -6.58 16.73 9.16
CA HIS A 152 -5.62 17.82 9.34
C HIS A 152 -4.32 17.43 8.66
N LEU A 153 -3.95 18.17 7.61
CA LEU A 153 -2.77 17.89 6.80
C LEU A 153 -1.68 18.94 7.02
N LEU A 154 -0.49 18.48 7.41
CA LEU A 154 0.69 19.31 7.57
C LEU A 154 1.60 19.19 6.35
N LEU A 155 1.79 20.28 5.61
CA LEU A 155 2.64 20.33 4.43
C LEU A 155 3.91 21.14 4.69
N ARG A 156 5.03 20.67 4.12
CA ARG A 156 6.34 21.31 4.29
C ARG A 156 6.47 22.54 3.41
N GLY A 157 6.90 23.66 3.99
CA GLY A 157 7.24 24.91 3.31
C GLY A 157 6.07 25.88 3.30
N GLU A 158 5.96 26.63 2.22
CA GLU A 158 4.97 27.68 2.03
C GLU A 158 3.86 27.23 1.06
N GLN A 159 2.69 27.84 1.18
CA GLN A 159 1.61 27.59 0.25
C GLN A 159 2.00 28.09 -1.16
N PRO A 160 1.86 27.24 -2.19
CA PRO A 160 2.07 27.68 -3.56
C PRO A 160 1.09 28.79 -3.96
N GLN A 161 1.56 29.74 -4.77
CA GLN A 161 0.72 30.81 -5.30
C GLN A 161 -0.47 30.26 -6.11
N ILE A 162 -0.22 29.20 -6.88
CA ILE A 162 -1.25 28.51 -7.67
C ILE A 162 -1.38 27.10 -7.14
N LEU A 163 -2.57 26.78 -6.65
CA LEU A 163 -2.90 25.43 -6.16
C LEU A 163 -3.28 24.53 -7.34
N THR A 164 -2.62 23.40 -7.46
CA THR A 164 -2.95 22.38 -8.48
C THR A 164 -2.72 20.98 -7.95
N GLY A 165 -3.26 19.98 -8.65
CA GLY A 165 -3.09 18.58 -8.31
C GLY A 165 -3.45 18.27 -6.87
N TYR A 166 -2.59 17.56 -6.17
CA TYR A 166 -2.81 17.19 -4.77
C TYR A 166 -2.99 18.38 -3.83
N ASN A 167 -2.26 19.50 -4.05
CA ASN A 167 -2.39 20.67 -3.18
C ASN A 167 -3.78 21.32 -3.31
N LEU A 168 -4.33 21.39 -4.52
CA LEU A 168 -5.68 21.89 -4.75
C LEU A 168 -6.71 20.99 -4.08
N ILE A 169 -6.66 19.69 -4.33
CA ILE A 169 -7.59 18.72 -3.76
C ILE A 169 -7.55 18.76 -2.23
N SER A 170 -6.35 18.75 -1.65
CA SER A 170 -6.21 18.82 -0.19
C SER A 170 -6.79 20.10 0.39
N THR A 171 -6.61 21.24 -0.29
CA THR A 171 -7.15 22.53 0.16
C THR A 171 -8.69 22.56 0.09
N ILE A 172 -9.28 21.92 -0.93
CA ILE A 172 -10.74 21.78 -1.05
C ILE A 172 -11.30 20.96 0.12
N TYR A 173 -10.62 19.90 0.53
CA TYR A 173 -11.02 19.12 1.70
C TYR A 173 -10.79 19.85 3.03
N GLY A 174 -10.00 20.92 3.05
CA GLY A 174 -9.80 21.82 4.21
C GLY A 174 -8.70 21.38 5.18
N ASN A 175 -8.50 22.18 6.23
CA ASN A 175 -7.55 21.91 7.33
C ASN A 175 -6.09 21.59 6.87
N VAL A 176 -5.59 22.35 5.89
CA VAL A 176 -4.20 22.26 5.44
C VAL A 176 -3.37 23.33 6.14
N THR A 177 -2.29 22.91 6.78
CA THR A 177 -1.34 23.81 7.46
C THR A 177 0.05 23.66 6.82
N TYR A 178 0.61 24.77 6.35
CA TYR A 178 1.99 24.79 5.86
C TYR A 178 2.93 25.08 7.03
N VAL A 179 3.97 24.24 7.16
CA VAL A 179 4.91 24.32 8.28
C VAL A 179 6.33 24.55 7.81
N PRO A 180 7.16 25.32 8.55
CA PRO A 180 8.57 25.55 8.24
C PRO A 180 9.34 24.23 8.06
N ARG A 181 10.36 24.24 7.19
CA ARG A 181 11.17 23.06 6.92
C ARG A 181 11.90 22.53 8.16
N SER A 182 12.33 23.40 9.06
CA SER A 182 12.96 23.04 10.33
C SER A 182 12.02 22.26 11.24
N PHE A 183 10.77 22.71 11.36
CA PHE A 183 9.75 22.03 12.15
C PHE A 183 9.35 20.69 11.51
N TYR A 184 9.24 20.66 10.18
CA TYR A 184 8.94 19.44 9.44
C TYR A 184 10.05 18.37 9.54
N ALA A 185 11.28 18.73 9.89
CA ALA A 185 12.36 17.78 10.12
C ALA A 185 12.09 16.86 11.33
N HIS A 186 11.36 17.35 12.34
CA HIS A 186 10.96 16.63 13.55
C HIS A 186 9.51 16.11 13.43
N ARG A 187 9.25 15.26 12.43
CA ARG A 187 7.89 14.85 12.01
C ARG A 187 7.04 14.24 13.10
N GLU A 188 7.62 13.39 13.93
CA GLU A 188 6.88 12.69 14.99
C GLU A 188 6.41 13.68 16.04
N GLU A 189 7.29 14.55 16.52
CA GLU A 189 6.97 15.62 17.47
C GLU A 189 5.94 16.60 16.88
N MET A 190 6.13 16.98 15.62
CA MET A 190 5.20 17.86 14.88
C MET A 190 3.78 17.26 14.80
N LEU A 191 3.67 15.99 14.44
CA LEU A 191 2.38 15.30 14.35
C LEU A 191 1.74 15.16 15.72
N GLN A 192 2.51 14.76 16.73
CA GLN A 192 2.02 14.61 18.11
C GLN A 192 1.54 15.93 18.70
N THR A 193 2.30 17.01 18.53
CA THR A 193 1.96 18.34 18.98
C THR A 193 0.66 18.82 18.34
N HIS A 194 0.57 18.69 17.00
CA HIS A 194 -0.64 19.11 16.29
C HIS A 194 -1.87 18.26 16.65
N ALA A 195 -1.69 16.95 16.79
CA ALA A 195 -2.77 16.06 17.23
C ALA A 195 -3.27 16.39 18.63
N SER A 196 -2.35 16.72 19.55
CA SER A 196 -2.70 17.15 20.90
C SER A 196 -3.47 18.48 20.91
N MET A 197 -3.08 19.43 20.04
CA MET A 197 -3.84 20.68 19.86
C MET A 197 -5.26 20.43 19.35
N VAL A 198 -5.42 19.53 18.36
CA VAL A 198 -6.72 19.16 17.80
C VAL A 198 -7.59 18.45 18.83
N ALA A 199 -7.00 17.53 19.62
CA ALA A 199 -7.70 16.81 20.67
C ALA A 199 -8.22 17.74 21.80
N GLY A 200 -7.48 18.80 22.11
CA GLY A 200 -7.79 19.72 23.19
C GLY A 200 -7.62 19.07 24.58
N HIS A 201 -8.18 19.70 25.60
CA HIS A 201 -7.99 19.26 27.00
C HIS A 201 -8.73 17.97 27.37
N THR A 202 -9.81 17.63 26.67
CA THR A 202 -10.68 16.49 27.00
C THR A 202 -10.54 15.34 26.00
N GLY A 203 -9.85 15.55 24.86
CA GLY A 203 -9.68 14.56 23.82
C GLY A 203 -8.46 13.67 24.04
N GLY A 204 -8.38 12.59 23.25
CA GLY A 204 -7.27 11.64 23.24
C GLY A 204 -6.56 11.58 21.90
N VAL A 205 -5.24 11.30 21.93
CA VAL A 205 -4.43 11.07 20.73
C VAL A 205 -4.00 9.61 20.69
N VAL A 206 -4.12 8.98 19.53
CA VAL A 206 -3.77 7.58 19.31
C VAL A 206 -3.00 7.45 17.98
N TYR A 207 -2.09 6.49 17.91
CA TYR A 207 -1.49 6.10 16.63
C TYR A 207 -2.34 5.03 15.95
N CYS A 208 -2.39 5.05 14.62
CA CYS A 208 -3.15 4.04 13.86
C CYS A 208 -2.73 2.61 14.17
N ASN A 209 -1.44 2.39 14.42
CA ASN A 209 -0.94 1.07 14.83
C ASN A 209 -1.59 0.56 16.11
N ASP A 210 -1.82 1.42 17.10
CA ASP A 210 -2.35 1.03 18.41
C ASP A 210 -3.86 0.71 18.37
N ILE A 211 -4.60 1.34 17.46
CA ILE A 211 -6.05 1.13 17.31
C ILE A 211 -6.37 -0.28 16.84
N ILE A 212 -5.56 -0.85 15.97
CA ILE A 212 -5.86 -2.12 15.29
C ILE A 212 -5.54 -3.31 16.17
N ASP A 213 -4.59 -3.19 17.10
CA ASP A 213 -4.30 -4.23 18.09
C ASP A 213 -5.55 -4.63 18.91
N SER A 214 -6.39 -3.65 19.25
CA SER A 214 -7.62 -3.91 20.02
C SER A 214 -8.70 -4.61 19.19
N SER A 215 -8.84 -4.32 17.90
CA SER A 215 -9.90 -4.91 17.05
C SER A 215 -9.63 -6.36 16.66
N LEU A 216 -8.37 -6.73 16.49
CA LEU A 216 -7.97 -8.10 16.19
C LEU A 216 -7.93 -8.98 17.45
N ALA A 217 -7.70 -8.39 18.62
CA ALA A 217 -7.75 -9.07 19.90
C ALA A 217 -9.19 -9.33 20.39
N SER A 218 -10.14 -8.45 20.06
CA SER A 218 -11.52 -8.50 20.57
C SER A 218 -12.38 -9.61 19.96
N GLN A 219 -11.94 -10.29 18.91
CA GLN A 219 -12.69 -11.40 18.31
C GLN A 219 -12.63 -12.71 19.14
N THR A 220 -11.96 -12.72 20.27
CA THR A 220 -11.98 -13.81 21.24
C THR A 220 -12.98 -13.60 22.40
N PHE A 221 -13.62 -12.43 22.49
CA PHE A 221 -14.66 -12.14 23.46
C PHE A 221 -16.02 -11.94 22.79
N GLU A 222 -16.99 -12.65 23.30
CA GLU A 222 -18.39 -12.74 22.89
C GLU A 222 -18.99 -11.40 22.43
N CYS A 223 -19.82 -11.51 21.38
CA CYS A 223 -20.81 -10.55 20.95
C CYS A 223 -21.64 -10.02 22.15
N SER A 224 -21.08 -9.15 22.95
CA SER A 224 -21.83 -8.37 23.92
C SER A 224 -22.42 -7.17 23.22
N LYS A 225 -23.69 -7.33 22.80
CA LYS A 225 -24.75 -6.33 22.56
C LYS A 225 -24.26 -4.89 22.61
N PHE A 226 -23.82 -4.35 21.50
CA PHE A 226 -23.93 -2.91 21.27
C PHE A 226 -25.44 -2.60 21.09
N VAL A 227 -26.07 -2.29 22.22
CA VAL A 227 -27.36 -1.62 22.24
C VAL A 227 -27.11 -0.24 21.63
N LEU A 228 -27.63 -0.03 20.42
CA LEU A 228 -27.91 1.30 19.93
C LEU A 228 -28.85 1.97 20.94
N ARG A 229 -28.30 2.69 21.89
CA ARG A 229 -29.08 3.64 22.67
C ARG A 229 -29.34 4.82 21.76
N ASP A 230 -30.60 5.00 21.39
CA ASP A 230 -31.12 6.27 20.93
C ASP A 230 -30.75 7.34 21.95
N ALA A 231 -29.66 8.06 21.69
CA ALA A 231 -29.26 9.18 22.53
C ALA A 231 -30.09 10.39 22.15
N PRO A 232 -30.72 11.07 23.11
CA PRO A 232 -31.44 12.31 22.85
C PRO A 232 -30.45 13.37 22.36
N ARG A 233 -30.86 14.17 21.37
CA ARG A 233 -30.13 15.34 20.85
C ARG A 233 -29.97 16.39 21.98
N GLY A 234 -28.99 16.21 22.82
CA GLY A 234 -28.54 17.17 23.84
C GLY A 234 -27.05 17.36 23.68
N THR A 235 -26.57 18.57 23.81
CA THR A 235 -25.19 19.06 23.70
C THR A 235 -24.21 18.21 24.54
N GLU A 236 -23.84 17.04 24.03
CA GLU A 236 -22.77 16.25 24.61
C GLU A 236 -21.45 16.73 24.03
N ASN A 237 -20.56 17.15 24.94
CA ASN A 237 -19.14 17.37 24.67
C ASN A 237 -18.50 16.01 24.29
N TYR A 238 -18.66 15.58 23.04
CA TYR A 238 -17.93 14.42 22.53
C TYR A 238 -16.44 14.72 22.59
N SER A 239 -15.74 14.05 23.47
CA SER A 239 -14.30 14.09 23.58
C SER A 239 -13.70 13.65 22.24
N ARG A 240 -12.90 14.51 21.58
CA ARG A 240 -12.26 14.23 20.29
C ARG A 240 -11.28 13.08 20.45
N LYS A 241 -11.34 12.11 19.56
CA LYS A 241 -10.32 11.07 19.43
C LYS A 241 -9.56 11.27 18.12
N VAL A 242 -8.32 11.68 18.24
CA VAL A 242 -7.45 12.06 17.09
C VAL A 242 -6.49 10.94 16.77
N ALA A 243 -6.53 10.43 15.54
CA ALA A 243 -5.60 9.42 15.06
C ALA A 243 -4.46 10.04 14.27
N ILE A 244 -3.22 9.62 14.55
CA ILE A 244 -2.03 10.00 13.78
C ILE A 244 -1.77 8.94 12.71
N VAL A 245 -1.70 9.37 11.44
CA VAL A 245 -1.20 8.60 10.29
C VAL A 245 0.18 9.12 9.91
N ASN A 246 1.20 8.29 10.00
CA ASN A 246 2.57 8.67 9.68
C ASN A 246 2.76 9.03 8.19
N GLU A 247 3.79 9.84 7.91
CA GLU A 247 4.14 10.25 6.54
C GLU A 247 4.24 9.04 5.61
N GLY A 248 3.54 9.11 4.46
CA GLY A 248 3.54 8.04 3.47
C GLY A 248 2.80 6.78 3.88
N ALA A 249 2.03 6.80 4.98
CA ALA A 249 1.42 5.63 5.61
C ALA A 249 2.47 4.52 5.80
N LYS A 250 3.59 4.87 6.47
CA LYS A 250 4.72 3.95 6.73
C LYS A 250 4.52 3.08 7.97
N ASP A 251 3.28 2.87 8.36
CA ASP A 251 2.87 2.08 9.51
C ASP A 251 2.82 0.59 9.17
N ALA A 252 3.14 -0.29 10.12
CA ALA A 252 3.10 -1.74 9.90
C ALA A 252 1.71 -2.26 9.52
N VAL A 253 0.66 -1.62 10.02
CA VAL A 253 -0.74 -1.90 9.66
C VAL A 253 -1.02 -1.67 8.17
N ALA A 254 -0.34 -0.72 7.54
CA ALA A 254 -0.49 -0.48 6.10
C ALA A 254 -0.07 -1.69 5.24
N LEU A 255 0.74 -2.61 5.78
CA LEU A 255 1.14 -3.84 5.10
C LEU A 255 -0.05 -4.78 4.86
N LEU A 256 -1.09 -4.73 5.70
CA LEU A 256 -2.30 -5.56 5.55
C LEU A 256 -2.98 -5.37 4.19
N GLY A 257 -3.02 -4.15 3.66
CA GLY A 257 -3.56 -3.90 2.32
C GLY A 257 -2.74 -4.56 1.20
N MET A 258 -1.44 -4.74 1.41
CA MET A 258 -0.60 -5.51 0.48
C MET A 258 -0.87 -7.01 0.57
N PHE A 259 -1.12 -7.54 1.77
CA PHE A 259 -1.56 -8.93 1.94
C PHE A 259 -2.85 -9.19 1.16
N ARG A 260 -3.84 -8.31 1.27
CA ARG A 260 -5.10 -8.41 0.52
C ARG A 260 -4.87 -8.35 -0.99
N LEU A 261 -3.99 -7.46 -1.47
CA LEU A 261 -3.65 -7.37 -2.88
C LEU A 261 -2.95 -8.64 -3.39
N VAL A 262 -1.95 -9.14 -2.67
CA VAL A 262 -1.18 -10.33 -3.07
C VAL A 262 -2.06 -11.58 -3.06
N ASP A 263 -2.93 -11.74 -2.06
CA ASP A 263 -3.92 -12.81 -2.03
C ASP A 263 -4.85 -12.76 -3.24
N HIS A 264 -5.38 -11.57 -3.58
CA HIS A 264 -6.20 -11.37 -4.76
C HIS A 264 -5.46 -11.74 -6.05
N LEU A 265 -4.26 -11.18 -6.26
CA LEU A 265 -3.45 -11.43 -7.46
C LEU A 265 -3.01 -12.90 -7.58
N SER A 266 -2.91 -13.63 -6.48
CA SER A 266 -2.52 -15.05 -6.47
C SER A 266 -3.64 -16.01 -6.87
N GLN A 267 -4.84 -15.53 -7.16
CA GLN A 267 -5.96 -16.35 -7.63
C GLN A 267 -5.65 -16.96 -9.00
N ASP A 268 -6.13 -18.19 -9.23
CA ASP A 268 -5.78 -19.00 -10.42
C ASP A 268 -6.16 -18.36 -11.76
N HIS A 269 -7.19 -17.50 -11.76
CA HIS A 269 -7.62 -16.77 -12.96
C HIS A 269 -6.84 -15.47 -13.21
N LEU A 270 -5.97 -15.06 -12.27
CA LEU A 270 -5.10 -13.89 -12.37
C LEU A 270 -3.65 -14.35 -12.57
N LEU A 271 -2.75 -14.08 -11.63
CA LEU A 271 -1.37 -14.50 -11.75
C LEU A 271 -1.16 -15.95 -11.30
N GLY A 272 -2.01 -16.45 -10.39
CA GLY A 272 -1.90 -17.79 -9.84
C GLY A 272 -0.78 -17.93 -8.81
N LYS A 273 -0.76 -19.08 -8.11
CA LYS A 273 0.20 -19.36 -7.03
C LYS A 273 1.51 -19.98 -7.50
N LYS A 274 1.52 -20.58 -8.70
CA LYS A 274 2.66 -21.39 -9.20
C LYS A 274 3.63 -20.61 -10.06
N GLY A 275 3.19 -19.50 -10.67
CA GLY A 275 4.00 -18.68 -11.55
C GLY A 275 5.09 -17.93 -10.81
N ALA A 276 6.31 -17.94 -11.35
CA ALA A 276 7.38 -17.10 -10.87
C ALA A 276 7.21 -15.69 -11.43
N PHE A 277 7.12 -14.69 -10.54
CA PHE A 277 6.97 -13.29 -10.93
C PHE A 277 8.02 -12.41 -10.27
N ASN A 278 8.49 -11.42 -11.01
CA ASN A 278 9.32 -10.34 -10.48
C ASN A 278 8.50 -9.05 -10.47
N PHE A 279 8.01 -8.67 -9.29
CA PHE A 279 7.27 -7.43 -9.09
C PHE A 279 8.23 -6.26 -9.02
N VAL A 280 8.13 -5.34 -9.97
CA VAL A 280 8.89 -4.09 -10.00
C VAL A 280 8.04 -2.96 -9.47
N VAL A 281 8.53 -2.25 -8.46
CA VAL A 281 7.81 -1.15 -7.81
C VAL A 281 8.76 0.01 -7.48
N ASP A 282 8.27 1.24 -7.64
CA ASP A 282 8.96 2.44 -7.18
C ASP A 282 8.85 2.58 -5.67
N SER A 283 9.91 3.06 -5.03
CA SER A 283 10.00 3.11 -3.58
C SER A 283 10.41 4.48 -3.05
N GLY A 284 9.42 5.22 -2.53
CA GLY A 284 9.67 6.40 -1.71
C GLY A 284 10.05 6.01 -0.28
N THR A 285 9.09 5.45 0.48
CA THR A 285 9.32 4.96 1.87
C THR A 285 9.60 3.46 1.97
N GLY A 286 9.52 2.71 0.87
CA GLY A 286 9.72 1.27 0.84
C GLY A 286 8.56 0.41 1.38
N THR A 287 7.58 0.99 2.06
CA THR A 287 6.49 0.25 2.73
C THR A 287 5.72 -0.69 1.80
N THR A 288 5.46 -0.25 0.56
CA THR A 288 4.76 -1.06 -0.45
C THR A 288 5.56 -2.31 -0.83
N ALA A 289 6.85 -2.13 -1.11
CA ALA A 289 7.75 -3.23 -1.47
C ALA A 289 7.86 -4.26 -0.34
N VAL A 290 8.05 -3.79 0.90
CA VAL A 290 8.09 -4.66 2.09
C VAL A 290 6.78 -5.41 2.27
N GLY A 291 5.63 -4.74 2.08
CA GLY A 291 4.33 -5.38 2.19
C GLY A 291 4.09 -6.47 1.14
N LEU A 292 4.47 -6.22 -0.13
CA LEU A 292 4.41 -7.21 -1.20
C LEU A 292 5.29 -8.42 -0.89
N GLY A 293 6.55 -8.18 -0.49
CA GLY A 293 7.50 -9.25 -0.17
C GLY A 293 7.06 -10.09 1.03
N LEU A 294 6.58 -9.42 2.08
CA LEU A 294 6.11 -10.10 3.29
C LEU A 294 4.87 -10.97 3.01
N ALA A 295 3.93 -10.44 2.21
CA ALA A 295 2.74 -11.17 1.81
C ALA A 295 3.08 -12.36 0.89
N ALA A 296 3.93 -12.17 -0.10
CA ALA A 296 4.38 -13.23 -1.00
C ALA A 296 5.06 -14.37 -0.20
N MET A 297 5.99 -14.03 0.70
CA MET A 297 6.65 -15.00 1.59
C MET A 297 5.64 -15.74 2.47
N TYR A 298 4.72 -15.02 3.11
CA TYR A 298 3.71 -15.60 3.99
C TYR A 298 2.77 -16.57 3.28
N LEU A 299 2.40 -16.26 2.04
CA LEU A 299 1.56 -17.11 1.18
C LEU A 299 2.34 -18.20 0.45
N GLY A 300 3.66 -18.26 0.60
CA GLY A 300 4.53 -19.25 -0.05
C GLY A 300 4.59 -19.10 -1.57
N LEU A 301 4.48 -17.87 -2.09
CA LEU A 301 4.49 -17.59 -3.53
C LEU A 301 5.94 -17.45 -4.03
N PRO A 302 6.26 -17.95 -5.23
CA PRO A 302 7.58 -17.81 -5.85
C PRO A 302 7.75 -16.43 -6.48
N TRP A 303 7.39 -15.38 -5.74
CA TRP A 303 7.40 -14.00 -6.21
C TRP A 303 8.59 -13.22 -5.62
N LYS A 304 9.37 -12.60 -6.49
CA LYS A 304 10.46 -11.69 -6.15
C LYS A 304 9.96 -10.24 -6.20
N ILE A 305 10.45 -9.41 -5.31
CA ILE A 305 10.11 -7.99 -5.30
C ILE A 305 11.36 -7.18 -5.58
N THR A 306 11.40 -6.49 -6.70
CA THR A 306 12.45 -5.54 -7.09
C THR A 306 11.95 -4.13 -6.85
N ALA A 307 12.57 -3.42 -5.93
CA ALA A 307 12.16 -2.09 -5.50
C ALA A 307 13.18 -1.05 -5.94
N VAL A 308 12.75 -0.10 -6.78
CA VAL A 308 13.60 0.99 -7.27
C VAL A 308 13.67 2.08 -6.20
N MET A 309 14.85 2.28 -5.65
CA MET A 309 15.10 3.29 -4.62
C MET A 309 15.05 4.71 -5.19
N LEU A 310 14.26 5.61 -4.59
CA LEU A 310 14.06 6.97 -5.10
C LEU A 310 14.52 8.05 -4.14
N ALA A 311 14.49 7.81 -2.83
CA ALA A 311 14.56 8.87 -1.84
C ALA A 311 15.76 8.78 -0.90
N ASP A 312 16.31 7.60 -0.70
CA ASP A 312 17.30 7.36 0.35
C ASP A 312 18.34 6.30 -0.06
N THR A 313 19.27 6.00 0.82
CA THR A 313 20.33 5.00 0.62
C THR A 313 19.81 3.59 0.83
N MET A 314 20.51 2.59 0.28
CA MET A 314 20.21 1.19 0.46
C MET A 314 20.16 0.77 1.94
N ASP A 315 21.06 1.29 2.76
CA ASP A 315 21.09 0.98 4.19
C ASP A 315 19.85 1.49 4.91
N THR A 316 19.38 2.69 4.56
CA THR A 316 18.13 3.25 5.09
C THR A 316 16.94 2.39 4.71
N TYR A 317 16.84 1.94 3.45
CA TYR A 317 15.76 1.05 3.01
C TYR A 317 15.80 -0.30 3.71
N ARG A 318 16.97 -0.92 3.86
CA ARG A 318 17.13 -2.17 4.60
C ARG A 318 16.79 -2.03 6.08
N GLN A 319 17.15 -0.91 6.71
CA GLN A 319 16.77 -0.61 8.08
C GLN A 319 15.25 -0.45 8.22
N GLN A 320 14.63 0.27 7.30
CA GLN A 320 13.18 0.45 7.26
C GLN A 320 12.46 -0.89 7.04
N GLU A 321 12.97 -1.74 6.16
CA GLU A 321 12.44 -3.08 5.93
C GLU A 321 12.44 -3.91 7.21
N ARG A 322 13.60 -4.02 7.89
CA ARG A 322 13.71 -4.73 9.17
C ARG A 322 12.77 -4.18 10.24
N ARG A 323 12.66 -2.86 10.34
CA ARG A 323 11.74 -2.20 11.27
C ARG A 323 10.29 -2.58 11.01
N LEU A 324 9.83 -2.47 9.78
CA LEU A 324 8.45 -2.78 9.40
C LEU A 324 8.11 -4.27 9.64
N ILE A 325 9.03 -5.18 9.31
CA ILE A 325 8.86 -6.61 9.55
C ILE A 325 8.76 -6.90 11.06
N ALA A 326 9.65 -6.31 11.86
CA ALA A 326 9.65 -6.49 13.30
C ALA A 326 8.37 -5.95 13.95
N GLU A 327 7.94 -4.74 13.56
CA GLU A 327 6.69 -4.14 14.03
C GLU A 327 5.48 -4.99 13.65
N PHE A 328 5.42 -5.47 12.40
CA PHE A 328 4.34 -6.33 11.93
C PHE A 328 4.28 -7.66 12.69
N LYS A 329 5.42 -8.34 12.86
CA LYS A 329 5.50 -9.56 13.65
C LYS A 329 5.07 -9.33 15.11
N ARG A 330 5.46 -8.23 15.73
CA ARG A 330 5.07 -7.87 17.09
C ARG A 330 3.56 -7.62 17.20
N GLN A 331 3.01 -6.83 16.27
CA GLN A 331 1.62 -6.41 16.26
C GLN A 331 0.65 -7.56 16.03
N PHE A 332 1.00 -8.48 15.13
CA PHE A 332 0.14 -9.60 14.76
C PHE A 332 0.58 -10.94 15.35
N ARG A 333 1.46 -10.95 16.37
CA ARG A 333 2.09 -12.15 16.95
C ARG A 333 1.14 -13.29 17.33
N PHE A 334 -0.08 -12.97 17.74
CA PHE A 334 -1.09 -13.95 18.16
C PHE A 334 -1.88 -14.56 17.00
N LEU A 335 -1.79 -13.96 15.82
CA LEU A 335 -2.53 -14.34 14.62
C LEU A 335 -1.63 -14.91 13.52
N LEU A 336 -0.36 -14.50 13.52
CA LEU A 336 0.62 -14.91 12.51
C LEU A 336 1.22 -16.29 12.83
N ASP A 337 1.28 -17.13 11.82
CA ASP A 337 2.23 -18.24 11.82
C ASP A 337 3.63 -17.71 11.54
N CYS A 338 4.39 -17.44 12.62
CA CYS A 338 5.72 -16.87 12.52
C CYS A 338 6.72 -17.77 11.79
N HIS A 339 6.46 -19.09 11.69
CA HIS A 339 7.33 -20.01 10.94
C HIS A 339 7.34 -19.70 9.44
N LYS A 340 6.23 -19.22 8.89
CA LYS A 340 6.13 -18.79 7.50
C LYS A 340 6.95 -17.52 7.19
N LEU A 341 7.39 -16.81 8.21
CA LEU A 341 8.21 -15.61 8.10
C LEU A 341 9.66 -15.85 8.58
N ASN A 342 10.08 -17.11 8.71
CA ASN A 342 11.48 -17.44 8.96
C ASN A 342 12.31 -16.99 7.74
N GLY A 343 13.44 -16.34 7.98
CA GLY A 343 14.27 -15.76 6.93
C GLY A 343 13.86 -14.35 6.46
N ALA A 344 12.69 -13.82 6.86
CA ALA A 344 12.29 -12.47 6.46
C ALA A 344 13.29 -11.37 6.90
N ASN A 345 14.08 -11.63 7.95
CA ASN A 345 15.09 -10.67 8.42
C ASN A 345 16.35 -10.64 7.54
N ASP A 346 16.55 -11.65 6.67
CA ASP A 346 17.67 -11.73 5.73
C ASP A 346 17.46 -10.86 4.48
N GLY A 347 16.29 -10.25 4.39
CA GLY A 347 15.86 -9.38 3.29
C GLY A 347 14.87 -10.08 2.38
N ILE A 348 13.72 -9.46 2.17
CA ILE A 348 12.63 -9.95 1.30
C ILE A 348 12.44 -9.08 0.06
N VAL A 349 13.15 -7.95 -0.01
CA VAL A 349 13.09 -7.00 -1.11
C VAL A 349 14.46 -6.87 -1.75
N HIS A 350 14.50 -6.99 -3.07
CA HIS A 350 15.67 -6.67 -3.87
C HIS A 350 15.70 -5.16 -4.17
N TRP A 351 16.45 -4.42 -3.35
CA TRP A 351 16.63 -2.98 -3.49
C TRP A 351 17.59 -2.67 -4.62
N VAL A 352 17.16 -1.84 -5.58
CA VAL A 352 17.98 -1.46 -6.74
C VAL A 352 18.00 0.06 -6.91
N ASP A 353 19.13 0.57 -7.41
CA ASP A 353 19.22 1.98 -7.76
C ASP A 353 18.37 2.30 -8.99
N ARG A 354 17.88 3.53 -9.03
CA ARG A 354 17.23 4.07 -10.21
C ARG A 354 18.20 4.11 -11.39
N CYS A 355 17.73 3.83 -12.61
CA CYS A 355 18.56 3.83 -13.82
C CYS A 355 19.33 5.16 -14.03
N HIS A 356 18.68 6.27 -13.64
CA HIS A 356 19.30 7.62 -13.69
C HIS A 356 19.25 8.26 -12.30
N PRO A 357 20.31 8.08 -11.48
CA PRO A 357 20.37 8.58 -10.11
C PRO A 357 20.25 10.11 -10.02
N ARG A 358 19.49 10.59 -9.04
CA ARG A 358 19.28 12.00 -8.77
C ARG A 358 18.69 12.24 -7.38
N LYS A 359 18.72 13.51 -6.97
CA LYS A 359 18.00 13.91 -5.75
C LYS A 359 16.50 13.70 -5.93
N PHE A 360 15.87 13.11 -4.93
CA PHE A 360 14.44 12.82 -4.92
C PHE A 360 13.57 14.06 -5.25
N GLY A 361 12.58 13.85 -6.12
CA GLY A 361 11.68 14.90 -6.58
C GLY A 361 12.22 15.78 -7.71
N ASN A 362 13.47 15.57 -8.17
CA ASN A 362 13.98 16.22 -9.37
C ASN A 362 13.56 15.43 -10.63
N VAL A 363 13.35 16.17 -11.72
CA VAL A 363 13.05 15.65 -13.06
C VAL A 363 14.24 15.97 -13.96
N LEU A 364 14.66 15.00 -14.75
CA LEU A 364 15.72 15.18 -15.75
C LEU A 364 15.11 15.52 -17.10
N GLU A 365 15.93 16.13 -17.96
CA GLU A 365 15.59 16.35 -19.37
C GLU A 365 15.29 15.03 -20.09
N GLY A 366 14.29 15.01 -20.95
CA GLY A 366 13.84 13.81 -21.67
C GLY A 366 12.88 12.89 -20.91
N GLU A 367 12.66 13.07 -19.60
CA GLU A 367 11.75 12.21 -18.83
C GLU A 367 10.28 12.53 -19.06
N ILE A 368 9.96 13.78 -19.30
CA ILE A 368 8.60 14.19 -19.63
C ILE A 368 8.21 13.64 -21.01
N GLU A 369 9.11 13.69 -21.97
CA GLU A 369 8.95 13.10 -23.30
C GLU A 369 8.83 11.57 -23.22
N ALA A 370 9.58 10.92 -22.34
CA ALA A 370 9.44 9.49 -22.09
C ALA A 370 8.06 9.13 -21.50
N CYS A 371 7.57 9.90 -20.52
CA CYS A 371 6.21 9.74 -19.99
C CYS A 371 5.16 9.97 -21.09
N GLN A 372 5.34 10.98 -21.95
CA GLN A 372 4.46 11.25 -23.09
C GLN A 372 4.46 10.07 -24.07
N GLN A 373 5.63 9.55 -24.43
CA GLN A 373 5.75 8.40 -25.33
C GLN A 373 4.98 7.18 -24.82
N VAL A 374 5.16 6.83 -23.53
CA VAL A 374 4.43 5.71 -22.92
C VAL A 374 2.92 5.98 -22.93
N ALA A 375 2.49 7.18 -22.53
CA ALA A 375 1.08 7.54 -22.52
C ALA A 375 0.44 7.48 -23.92
N GLN A 376 1.12 7.98 -24.96
CA GLN A 376 0.63 7.94 -26.34
C GLN A 376 0.55 6.52 -26.91
N GLN A 377 1.51 5.67 -26.57
CA GLN A 377 1.57 4.29 -27.09
C GLN A 377 0.66 3.32 -26.35
N THR A 378 0.42 3.56 -25.06
CA THR A 378 -0.25 2.59 -24.20
C THR A 378 -1.53 3.12 -23.53
N GLY A 379 -1.75 4.44 -23.53
CA GLY A 379 -2.80 5.08 -22.76
C GLY A 379 -2.56 5.02 -21.24
N ILE A 380 -1.33 4.74 -20.79
CA ILE A 380 -0.98 4.65 -19.36
C ILE A 380 -0.15 5.89 -19.00
N PRO A 381 -0.69 6.82 -18.19
CA PRO A 381 0.06 7.98 -17.74
C PRO A 381 1.07 7.58 -16.67
N LEU A 382 2.32 7.98 -16.83
CA LEU A 382 3.37 7.84 -15.82
C LEU A 382 3.73 9.23 -15.26
N ASP A 383 4.32 9.24 -14.07
CA ASP A 383 4.98 10.41 -13.54
C ASP A 383 6.51 10.20 -13.50
N PRO A 384 7.33 11.25 -13.70
CA PRO A 384 8.78 11.11 -13.82
C PRO A 384 9.48 10.87 -12.48
N VAL A 385 8.79 11.09 -11.35
CA VAL A 385 9.39 10.94 -10.01
C VAL A 385 9.34 9.49 -9.55
N TYR A 386 8.20 8.83 -9.72
CA TYR A 386 7.90 7.49 -9.20
C TYR A 386 7.78 6.45 -10.31
N THR A 387 6.69 6.46 -11.04
CA THR A 387 6.28 5.36 -11.91
C THR A 387 7.13 5.17 -13.15
N LEU A 388 7.75 6.23 -13.67
CA LEU A 388 8.73 6.12 -14.75
C LEU A 388 9.92 5.26 -14.34
N ALA A 389 10.40 5.37 -13.08
CA ALA A 389 11.52 4.58 -12.61
C ALA A 389 11.23 3.07 -12.59
N ALA A 390 10.02 2.70 -12.19
CA ALA A 390 9.57 1.30 -12.23
C ALA A 390 9.43 0.80 -13.69
N TRP A 391 8.91 1.65 -14.58
CA TRP A 391 8.78 1.31 -16.01
C TRP A 391 10.14 1.12 -16.69
N GLU A 392 11.10 2.00 -16.43
CA GLU A 392 12.48 1.87 -16.91
C GLU A 392 13.11 0.56 -16.45
N MET A 393 12.98 0.24 -15.17
CA MET A 393 13.53 -0.98 -14.58
C MET A 393 12.87 -2.22 -15.17
N ALA A 394 11.56 -2.27 -15.27
CA ALA A 394 10.84 -3.38 -15.87
C ALA A 394 11.22 -3.58 -17.36
N THR A 395 11.33 -2.49 -18.12
CA THR A 395 11.79 -2.53 -19.52
C THR A 395 13.22 -3.09 -19.60
N ARG A 396 14.11 -2.70 -18.69
CA ARG A 396 15.49 -3.19 -18.64
C ARG A 396 15.53 -4.69 -18.33
N ILE A 397 14.83 -5.14 -17.29
CA ILE A 397 14.80 -6.57 -16.90
C ILE A 397 14.22 -7.41 -18.02
N THR A 398 13.10 -6.99 -18.63
CA THR A 398 12.45 -7.71 -19.72
C THR A 398 13.36 -7.85 -20.95
N ARG A 399 14.18 -6.82 -21.26
CA ARG A 399 15.09 -6.86 -22.41
C ARG A 399 16.37 -7.63 -22.16
N ALA A 400 16.81 -7.71 -20.91
CA ALA A 400 18.04 -8.41 -20.56
C ALA A 400 17.88 -9.94 -20.53
N HIS A 401 16.65 -10.46 -20.48
CA HIS A 401 16.35 -11.89 -20.30
C HIS A 401 17.14 -12.55 -19.15
N GLU A 402 17.38 -11.78 -18.08
CA GLU A 402 18.23 -12.22 -16.97
C GLU A 402 17.54 -13.24 -16.04
N ASP A 403 16.22 -13.41 -16.16
CA ASP A 403 15.44 -14.25 -15.27
C ASP A 403 14.24 -14.85 -16.03
N ASP A 404 13.95 -16.14 -15.79
CA ASP A 404 12.78 -16.82 -16.38
C ASP A 404 11.45 -16.37 -15.74
N SER A 405 11.49 -15.41 -14.80
CA SER A 405 10.30 -14.90 -14.15
C SER A 405 9.59 -13.84 -14.99
N ASN A 406 8.26 -13.90 -15.01
CA ASN A 406 7.45 -12.85 -15.64
C ASN A 406 7.56 -11.55 -14.84
N VAL A 407 7.82 -10.44 -15.53
CA VAL A 407 7.92 -9.11 -14.92
C VAL A 407 6.54 -8.51 -14.74
N VAL A 408 6.25 -7.98 -13.55
CA VAL A 408 5.00 -7.30 -13.20
C VAL A 408 5.30 -5.94 -12.59
N ILE A 409 4.76 -4.87 -13.13
CA ILE A 409 4.80 -3.54 -12.51
C ILE A 409 3.54 -3.36 -11.65
N LEU A 410 3.70 -2.87 -10.42
CA LEU A 410 2.61 -2.27 -9.67
C LEU A 410 2.60 -0.76 -9.96
N HIS A 411 1.56 -0.27 -10.65
CA HIS A 411 1.41 1.17 -10.91
C HIS A 411 0.96 1.89 -9.63
N THR A 412 1.89 2.60 -9.01
CA THR A 412 1.70 3.20 -7.68
C THR A 412 0.93 4.53 -7.68
N GLY A 413 0.41 4.96 -8.83
CA GLY A 413 -0.31 6.23 -8.99
C GLY A 413 0.63 7.39 -9.32
N GLY A 414 0.40 8.58 -8.77
CA GLY A 414 1.27 9.75 -8.94
C GLY A 414 0.81 10.76 -9.99
N THR A 415 -0.20 10.44 -10.81
CA THR A 415 -0.65 11.28 -11.94
C THR A 415 -1.01 12.70 -11.52
N LEU A 416 -1.69 12.89 -10.38
CA LEU A 416 -2.02 14.23 -9.87
C LEU A 416 -0.77 15.06 -9.52
N GLY A 417 0.36 14.42 -9.22
CA GLY A 417 1.64 15.07 -8.99
C GLY A 417 2.20 15.80 -10.21
N MET A 418 1.82 15.33 -11.43
CA MET A 418 2.24 15.93 -12.70
C MET A 418 1.84 17.40 -12.82
N PHE A 419 0.69 17.80 -12.27
CA PHE A 419 0.25 19.19 -12.31
C PHE A 419 1.21 20.13 -11.56
N GLY A 420 1.72 19.72 -10.40
CA GLY A 420 2.72 20.46 -9.65
C GLY A 420 4.09 20.46 -10.33
N LEU A 421 4.45 19.35 -10.95
CA LEU A 421 5.70 19.26 -11.73
C LEU A 421 5.65 20.15 -12.97
N ALA A 422 4.53 20.23 -13.67
CA ALA A 422 4.37 21.10 -14.83
C ALA A 422 4.57 22.59 -14.47
N GLN A 423 4.17 23.03 -13.29
CA GLN A 423 4.45 24.37 -12.82
C GLN A 423 5.93 24.61 -12.47
N ARG A 424 6.58 23.60 -11.90
CA ARG A 424 7.99 23.70 -11.49
C ARG A 424 8.97 23.58 -12.67
N TYR A 425 8.65 22.73 -13.65
CA TYR A 425 9.51 22.40 -14.81
C TYR A 425 8.86 22.86 -16.12
N LYS A 426 8.43 24.13 -16.18
CA LYS A 426 7.69 24.69 -17.33
C LYS A 426 8.38 24.48 -18.67
N SER A 427 9.70 24.56 -18.73
CA SER A 427 10.49 24.34 -19.96
C SER A 427 10.33 22.91 -20.49
N TYR A 428 10.41 21.90 -19.64
CA TYR A 428 10.29 20.49 -20.05
C TYR A 428 8.88 20.16 -20.55
N PHE A 429 7.85 20.66 -19.84
CA PHE A 429 6.46 20.47 -20.27
C PHE A 429 6.09 21.31 -21.50
N GLY A 430 6.72 22.45 -21.70
CA GLY A 430 6.53 23.30 -22.89
C GLY A 430 6.99 22.63 -24.19
N MET A 431 7.99 21.75 -24.13
CA MET A 431 8.48 21.01 -25.29
C MET A 431 7.50 19.98 -25.86
N LEU A 432 6.54 19.50 -25.05
CA LEU A 432 5.51 18.56 -25.47
C LEU A 432 4.67 19.08 -26.67
N ASN A 433 4.53 20.39 -26.82
CA ASN A 433 3.77 21.01 -27.90
C ASN A 433 4.54 21.06 -29.25
N TYR A 434 5.86 20.88 -29.23
CA TYR A 434 6.69 20.96 -30.46
C TYR A 434 6.89 19.60 -31.16
N ALA A 435 6.71 18.50 -30.44
CA ALA A 435 6.88 17.14 -30.97
C ALA A 435 5.81 16.73 -32.01
N ILE A 436 4.74 17.53 -32.20
CA ILE A 436 3.64 17.27 -33.15
C ILE A 436 3.95 17.87 -34.56
N LYS A 437 5.03 18.63 -34.73
CA LYS A 437 5.35 19.33 -35.97
C LYS A 437 6.47 18.71 -36.83
N SER A 438 6.94 17.52 -36.47
CA SER A 438 7.99 16.83 -37.28
C SER A 438 7.53 15.49 -37.80
#